data_5f2f6f2200b366b6674b726a838375d8
#
_entry.id   5f2f6f2200b366b6674b726a838375d8
#
_cell.length_a   1.000
_cell.length_b   1.000
_cell.length_c   1.000
_cell.angle_alpha   90.00
_cell.angle_beta   90.00
_cell.angle_gamma   90.00
#
_symmetry.space_group_name_H-M   'P 1'
#
loop_
_entity.id
_entity.type
_entity.pdbx_description
1 polymer ?
#
loop_
_entity_poly.entity_id
_entity_poly.type
_entity_poly.pdbx_seq_one_letter_code
_entity_poly.pdbx_strand_id
1 'polypeptide(L)'
;MIVVRTLRERWWKMIDMTESRRLVLGVGRKSVATACFAWIIATPCGAQMLDPFVQAGLDEEAGIVTSSHEIVLDGSTVTYTARAGHIPIRDNATGRAHGMMFFISYSLERESAQARPITFLWNGGPGSSSSLVHLSGFGPKRLDSSGVAVVNDGTWLEFTDLVFVDPIGTGYSRPTKPDYGAEFYQDRGDAESVAEFIRVFLTRADAWDAPLFLAGESFGVLRATRVGDVLRRRSVAVAGLMHIGLVPPLATISEEVSIALTIPTYAAAAMYHGRLDGNFETMLVEATQWALQDYAPVLAQLDEGVSASERARVRADLSRFTGVSPTAVDSTLVLGMGPFSEWLLREDGFVVGRYDSRLTGLLDTTQVMYDPTSDPSLRDIIDDVGVVRYMREELGFRSDLQYQGPFGGGYPSPNSFRGDWMSVLWDQSETSRAAVDDQSMDATPAVERVLKADRDLRIYVACGYFDLICPYSAIDHMIEIMDPSLANRITVRTYHGGHAIYTDDAARLQMRADVEAFVRAKTGRLP
;
A
#
# COMPACT_ATOMS: atom_id res chain seq x y z
N MET A 1 -27.14 -16.24 12.59
CA MET A 1 -25.85 -15.89 13.23
C MET A 1 -24.74 -16.96 13.06
N ILE A 2 -25.00 -18.10 12.46
CA ILE A 2 -24.01 -19.19 12.21
C ILE A 2 -23.55 -19.20 10.74
N VAL A 3 -24.33 -18.71 9.80
CA VAL A 3 -24.04 -18.72 8.35
C VAL A 3 -22.99 -17.65 7.94
N VAL A 4 -22.93 -16.53 8.64
CA VAL A 4 -21.96 -15.44 8.35
C VAL A 4 -20.50 -15.85 8.63
N ARG A 5 -20.29 -16.87 9.46
CA ARG A 5 -18.94 -17.32 9.84
C ARG A 5 -18.24 -18.15 8.77
N THR A 6 -18.99 -18.90 7.96
CA THR A 6 -18.44 -19.85 6.98
C THR A 6 -17.98 -19.20 5.68
N LEU A 7 -18.63 -18.13 5.23
CA LEU A 7 -18.26 -17.43 3.99
C LEU A 7 -17.04 -16.53 4.17
N ARG A 8 -16.94 -15.85 5.30
CA ARG A 8 -15.78 -15.04 5.65
C ARG A 8 -14.48 -15.85 5.71
N GLU A 9 -14.54 -17.10 6.16
CA GLU A 9 -13.40 -18.03 6.15
C GLU A 9 -13.02 -18.53 4.73
N ARG A 10 -13.94 -18.48 3.77
CA ARG A 10 -13.67 -18.89 2.38
C ARG A 10 -12.93 -17.82 1.58
N TRP A 11 -13.29 -16.56 1.76
CA TRP A 11 -12.63 -15.44 1.06
C TRP A 11 -11.17 -15.28 1.47
N TRP A 12 -10.87 -15.46 2.76
CA TRP A 12 -9.51 -15.45 3.31
C TRP A 12 -8.65 -16.60 2.78
N LYS A 13 -9.23 -17.75 2.52
CA LYS A 13 -8.50 -18.88 1.89
C LYS A 13 -8.07 -18.58 0.45
N MET A 14 -8.66 -17.60 -0.21
CA MET A 14 -8.22 -17.14 -1.54
C MET A 14 -7.02 -16.18 -1.51
N ILE A 15 -6.80 -15.52 -0.38
CA ILE A 15 -5.68 -14.58 -0.22
C ILE A 15 -4.52 -15.23 0.55
N ASP A 16 -4.82 -16.13 1.49
CA ASP A 16 -3.84 -16.76 2.37
C ASP A 16 -3.96 -18.29 2.36
N MET A 17 -3.26 -18.94 1.43
CA MET A 17 -3.08 -20.40 1.40
C MET A 17 -1.76 -20.79 2.06
N THR A 18 -1.59 -20.48 3.34
CA THR A 18 -0.49 -21.00 4.16
C THR A 18 -1.00 -21.75 5.38
N GLU A 19 -1.66 -22.88 5.19
CA GLU A 19 -1.80 -23.87 6.26
C GLU A 19 -0.95 -25.11 5.96
N SER A 20 0.21 -25.18 6.63
CA SER A 20 1.05 -26.37 6.71
C SER A 20 0.29 -27.48 7.43
N ARG A 21 -0.02 -28.55 6.74
CA ARG A 21 -0.49 -29.80 7.35
C ARG A 21 0.60 -30.37 8.27
N ARG A 22 0.46 -30.22 9.58
CA ARG A 22 1.22 -31.01 10.55
C ARG A 22 0.66 -32.44 10.59
N LEU A 23 1.45 -33.39 10.12
CA LEU A 23 1.25 -34.81 10.38
C LEU A 23 1.49 -35.08 11.88
N VAL A 24 0.47 -35.51 12.59
CA VAL A 24 0.58 -36.02 13.96
C VAL A 24 0.92 -37.51 13.86
N LEU A 25 2.17 -37.85 14.15
CA LEU A 25 2.55 -39.22 14.48
C LEU A 25 2.45 -39.39 16.00
N GLY A 26 1.50 -40.19 16.42
CA GLY A 26 1.37 -40.59 17.82
C GLY A 26 2.45 -41.60 18.23
N VAL A 27 3.12 -41.31 19.32
CA VAL A 27 3.91 -42.32 20.05
C VAL A 27 3.55 -42.26 21.53
N GLY A 28 3.31 -43.43 22.07
CA GLY A 28 2.69 -43.69 23.35
C GLY A 28 3.53 -43.33 24.58
N ARG A 29 2.80 -43.15 25.66
CA ARG A 29 3.27 -42.95 27.02
C ARG A 29 4.02 -44.19 27.52
N LYS A 30 5.20 -44.01 28.13
CA LYS A 30 5.67 -44.80 29.28
C LYS A 30 6.39 -43.87 30.26
N SER A 31 5.88 -43.87 31.47
CA SER A 31 6.41 -43.17 32.64
C SER A 31 7.69 -43.82 33.14
N VAL A 32 8.72 -43.05 33.45
CA VAL A 32 9.74 -43.40 34.43
C VAL A 32 10.05 -42.13 35.22
N ALA A 33 9.77 -42.22 36.53
CA ALA A 33 10.17 -41.22 37.50
C ALA A 33 11.64 -41.45 37.89
N THR A 34 12.44 -40.41 37.80
CA THR A 34 13.73 -40.38 38.51
C THR A 34 14.00 -38.96 38.97
N ALA A 35 14.05 -38.78 40.26
CA ALA A 35 14.42 -37.56 40.95
C ALA A 35 15.91 -37.27 40.73
N CYS A 36 16.25 -36.05 40.31
CA CYS A 36 17.59 -35.52 40.46
C CYS A 36 17.55 -34.04 40.85
N PHE A 37 18.31 -33.74 41.85
CA PHE A 37 18.54 -32.49 42.54
C PHE A 37 18.72 -31.29 41.60
N ALA A 38 17.96 -30.21 41.87
CA ALA A 38 18.12 -28.92 41.25
C ALA A 38 19.36 -28.20 41.79
N TRP A 39 20.34 -27.98 40.93
CA TRP A 39 21.26 -26.86 41.08
C TRP A 39 20.67 -25.69 40.30
N ILE A 40 20.12 -24.72 41.03
CA ILE A 40 19.76 -23.42 40.47
C ILE A 40 21.07 -22.67 40.25
N ILE A 41 21.62 -22.77 39.06
CA ILE A 41 22.58 -21.79 38.57
C ILE A 41 21.71 -20.63 38.09
N ALA A 42 21.63 -19.57 38.90
CA ALA A 42 21.14 -18.28 38.43
C ALA A 42 22.13 -17.79 37.37
N THR A 43 21.85 -18.07 36.12
CA THR A 43 22.46 -17.33 35.02
C THR A 43 21.93 -15.91 35.13
N PRO A 44 22.81 -14.90 35.23
CA PRO A 44 22.36 -13.54 35.11
C PRO A 44 21.68 -13.41 33.74
N CYS A 45 20.46 -12.90 33.72
CA CYS A 45 19.78 -12.49 32.52
C CYS A 45 20.68 -11.43 31.85
N GLY A 46 21.56 -11.91 30.97
CA GLY A 46 22.40 -11.07 30.16
C GLY A 46 21.47 -10.26 29.28
N ALA A 47 21.29 -9.00 29.59
CA ALA A 47 20.82 -8.05 28.59
C ALA A 47 21.67 -8.33 27.34
N GLN A 48 21.07 -8.85 26.28
CA GLN A 48 21.73 -8.91 24.99
C GLN A 48 22.09 -7.46 24.67
N MET A 49 23.36 -7.12 24.85
CA MET A 49 23.87 -5.85 24.36
C MET A 49 23.66 -5.90 22.84
N LEU A 50 22.87 -4.96 22.33
CA LEU A 50 22.79 -4.71 20.90
C LEU A 50 24.23 -4.56 20.39
N ASP A 51 24.47 -5.06 19.17
CA ASP A 51 25.74 -4.85 18.47
C ASP A 51 26.16 -3.37 18.65
N PRO A 52 27.36 -3.08 19.14
CA PRO A 52 27.82 -1.70 19.36
C PRO A 52 27.70 -0.81 18.13
N PHE A 53 27.75 -1.36 16.91
CA PHE A 53 27.54 -0.63 15.67
C PHE A 53 26.07 -0.28 15.44
N VAL A 54 25.14 -1.13 15.84
CA VAL A 54 23.70 -0.84 15.83
C VAL A 54 23.38 0.23 16.90
N GLN A 55 23.99 0.13 18.06
CA GLN A 55 23.84 1.11 19.13
C GLN A 55 24.38 2.49 18.73
N ALA A 56 25.57 2.57 18.13
CA ALA A 56 26.17 3.82 17.67
C ALA A 56 25.35 4.52 16.57
N GLY A 57 24.78 3.74 15.62
CA GLY A 57 23.92 4.29 14.56
C GLY A 57 22.56 4.79 15.06
N LEU A 58 22.09 4.31 16.22
CA LEU A 58 20.80 4.69 16.81
C LEU A 58 20.90 5.85 17.82
N ASP A 59 22.05 6.05 18.45
CA ASP A 59 22.27 7.10 19.45
C ASP A 59 22.70 8.45 18.86
N GLU A 60 23.17 8.49 17.59
CA GLU A 60 23.53 9.72 16.93
C GLU A 60 22.29 10.49 16.45
N GLU A 61 21.90 11.55 17.15
CA GLU A 61 20.98 12.60 16.65
C GLU A 61 21.48 13.28 15.35
N ALA A 62 22.61 12.87 14.82
CA ALA A 62 23.40 13.60 13.84
C ALA A 62 23.36 13.04 12.42
N GLY A 63 22.42 12.20 12.09
CA GLY A 63 22.42 11.51 10.78
C GLY A 63 21.73 12.24 9.63
N ILE A 64 21.30 13.51 9.74
CA ILE A 64 20.68 14.22 8.61
C ILE A 64 21.76 14.83 7.73
N VAL A 65 21.91 14.31 6.52
CA VAL A 65 22.75 14.91 5.47
C VAL A 65 21.92 15.89 4.64
N THR A 66 22.56 16.94 4.16
CA THR A 66 21.95 17.97 3.31
C THR A 66 22.81 18.16 2.08
N SER A 67 22.20 18.17 0.91
CA SER A 67 22.87 18.40 -0.38
C SER A 67 22.01 19.31 -1.26
N SER A 68 22.66 20.10 -2.13
CA SER A 68 22.01 20.95 -3.13
C SER A 68 22.17 20.33 -4.50
N HIS A 69 21.11 20.37 -5.30
CA HIS A 69 21.03 19.74 -6.61
C HIS A 69 20.35 20.66 -7.61
N GLU A 70 20.61 20.38 -8.89
CA GLU A 70 19.94 21.04 -10.01
C GLU A 70 19.33 19.99 -10.94
N ILE A 71 18.16 20.28 -11.47
CA ILE A 71 17.51 19.52 -12.54
C ILE A 71 16.96 20.49 -13.57
N VAL A 72 16.77 20.03 -14.79
CA VAL A 72 16.07 20.79 -15.85
C VAL A 72 14.66 20.24 -15.97
N LEU A 73 13.66 21.07 -15.72
CA LEU A 73 12.24 20.77 -15.87
C LEU A 73 11.64 21.80 -16.84
N ASP A 74 10.94 21.33 -17.87
CA ASP A 74 10.31 22.16 -18.89
C ASP A 74 11.25 23.24 -19.48
N GLY A 75 12.55 22.89 -19.62
CA GLY A 75 13.59 23.78 -20.16
C GLY A 75 14.14 24.80 -19.16
N SER A 76 13.69 24.81 -17.92
CA SER A 76 14.17 25.68 -16.85
C SER A 76 15.04 24.92 -15.84
N THR A 77 16.17 25.48 -15.46
CA THR A 77 16.98 24.93 -14.37
C THR A 77 16.32 25.26 -13.03
N VAL A 78 16.13 24.21 -12.23
CA VAL A 78 15.50 24.28 -10.92
C VAL A 78 16.50 23.77 -9.88
N THR A 79 16.82 24.62 -8.88
CA THR A 79 17.68 24.24 -7.74
C THR A 79 16.83 23.78 -6.57
N TYR A 80 17.22 22.68 -5.95
CA TYR A 80 16.53 22.15 -4.77
C TYR A 80 17.50 21.62 -3.73
N THR A 81 17.08 21.69 -2.48
CA THR A 81 17.79 21.08 -1.36
C THR A 81 17.20 19.71 -1.05
N ALA A 82 18.06 18.70 -0.97
CA ALA A 82 17.71 17.36 -0.49
C ALA A 82 18.23 17.16 0.93
N ARG A 83 17.40 16.50 1.78
CA ARG A 83 17.81 16.06 3.13
C ARG A 83 17.44 14.60 3.30
N ALA A 84 18.38 13.80 3.84
CA ALA A 84 18.14 12.40 4.17
C ALA A 84 18.68 12.08 5.57
N GLY A 85 17.94 11.33 6.36
CA GLY A 85 18.35 10.96 7.71
C GLY A 85 17.20 10.51 8.59
N HIS A 86 17.39 10.53 9.90
CA HIS A 86 16.41 10.01 10.85
C HIS A 86 15.83 11.11 11.76
N ILE A 87 14.54 10.94 12.07
CA ILE A 87 13.88 11.68 13.16
C ILE A 87 13.52 10.67 14.26
N PRO A 88 13.94 10.91 15.52
CA PRO A 88 13.57 10.06 16.64
C PRO A 88 12.10 10.20 16.97
N ILE A 89 11.40 9.06 17.08
CA ILE A 89 10.04 8.96 17.61
C ILE A 89 10.16 8.69 19.09
N ARG A 90 9.72 9.65 19.89
CA ARG A 90 9.93 9.67 21.34
C ARG A 90 8.65 9.28 22.08
N ASP A 91 8.80 8.50 23.13
CA ASP A 91 7.76 8.33 24.13
C ASP A 91 7.52 9.64 24.87
N ASN A 92 6.28 10.09 24.91
CA ASN A 92 5.93 11.41 25.46
C ASN A 92 6.09 11.51 26.98
N ALA A 93 6.05 10.39 27.71
CA ALA A 93 6.18 10.39 29.17
C ALA A 93 7.63 10.43 29.62
N THR A 94 8.53 9.77 28.88
CA THR A 94 9.94 9.62 29.26
C THR A 94 10.90 10.47 28.43
N GLY A 95 10.47 10.92 27.25
CA GLY A 95 11.32 11.62 26.26
C GLY A 95 12.33 10.70 25.55
N ARG A 96 12.32 9.37 25.84
CA ARG A 96 13.24 8.41 25.21
C ARG A 96 12.81 8.12 23.79
N ALA A 97 13.79 7.98 22.89
CA ALA A 97 13.53 7.53 21.53
C ALA A 97 13.16 6.02 21.56
N HIS A 98 11.97 5.68 21.08
CA HIS A 98 11.51 4.30 20.88
C HIS A 98 11.73 3.83 19.46
N GLY A 99 11.75 4.75 18.49
CA GLY A 99 12.02 4.48 17.09
C GLY A 99 12.85 5.58 16.43
N MET A 100 13.56 5.21 15.38
CA MET A 100 14.28 6.11 14.48
C MET A 100 13.62 6.01 13.11
N MET A 101 12.91 7.06 12.69
CA MET A 101 12.16 7.07 11.43
C MET A 101 12.98 7.77 10.35
N PHE A 102 13.32 7.02 9.30
CA PHE A 102 14.08 7.50 8.17
C PHE A 102 13.19 8.28 7.21
N PHE A 103 13.75 9.31 6.61
CA PHE A 103 13.09 10.11 5.59
C PHE A 103 14.07 10.65 4.55
N ILE A 104 13.53 10.99 3.39
CA ILE A 104 14.19 11.81 2.38
C ILE A 104 13.24 12.96 2.04
N SER A 105 13.73 14.20 2.08
CA SER A 105 12.93 15.38 1.74
C SER A 105 13.60 16.22 0.67
N TYR A 106 12.76 16.87 -0.15
CA TYR A 106 13.16 17.78 -1.21
C TYR A 106 12.39 19.08 -1.09
N SER A 107 13.10 20.20 -1.12
CA SER A 107 12.51 21.55 -1.09
C SER A 107 13.16 22.44 -2.15
N LEU A 108 12.33 23.16 -2.91
CA LEU A 108 12.83 24.14 -3.88
C LEU A 108 13.43 25.34 -3.17
N GLU A 109 14.58 25.80 -3.66
CA GLU A 109 15.15 27.07 -3.26
C GLU A 109 14.34 28.21 -3.89
N ARG A 110 13.85 29.14 -3.08
CA ARG A 110 13.04 30.28 -3.52
C ARG A 110 13.31 31.53 -2.70
N GLU A 111 13.16 32.69 -3.35
CA GLU A 111 13.22 34.00 -2.69
C GLU A 111 11.89 34.40 -2.00
N SER A 112 10.80 33.65 -2.20
CA SER A 112 9.47 33.97 -1.67
C SER A 112 9.31 33.58 -0.21
N ALA A 113 8.84 34.53 0.62
CA ALA A 113 8.47 34.31 2.01
C ALA A 113 7.17 33.49 2.20
N GLN A 114 6.44 33.17 1.13
CA GLN A 114 5.19 32.41 1.22
C GLN A 114 5.45 30.93 1.42
N ALA A 115 4.85 30.33 2.47
CA ALA A 115 4.95 28.91 2.77
C ALA A 115 4.50 28.04 1.58
N ARG A 116 5.33 27.09 1.15
CA ARG A 116 4.97 26.10 0.12
C ARG A 116 4.14 24.98 0.73
N PRO A 117 3.25 24.34 -0.06
CA PRO A 117 2.66 23.07 0.33
C PRO A 117 3.76 22.04 0.61
N ILE A 118 3.50 21.16 1.57
CA ILE A 118 4.36 20.00 1.85
C ILE A 118 3.52 18.74 1.72
N THR A 119 4.01 17.79 0.93
CA THR A 119 3.39 16.47 0.77
C THR A 119 4.26 15.43 1.44
N PHE A 120 3.70 14.71 2.41
CA PHE A 120 4.28 13.52 3.00
C PHE A 120 3.81 12.29 2.25
N LEU A 121 4.74 11.42 1.83
CA LEU A 121 4.47 10.29 0.94
C LEU A 121 5.03 8.99 1.51
N TRP A 122 4.31 7.90 1.29
CA TRP A 122 4.72 6.55 1.65
C TRP A 122 4.02 5.47 0.82
N ASN A 123 4.69 4.33 0.68
CA ASN A 123 4.09 3.12 0.14
C ASN A 123 3.26 2.37 1.19
N GLY A 124 2.68 1.29 0.75
CA GLY A 124 1.81 0.42 1.53
C GLY A 124 2.50 -0.82 2.08
N GLY A 125 2.08 -1.95 1.60
CA GLY A 125 2.42 -3.29 2.05
C GLY A 125 1.29 -3.89 2.91
N PRO A 126 1.28 -3.79 4.25
CA PRO A 126 2.23 -3.09 5.14
C PRO A 126 3.66 -3.64 5.08
N GLY A 127 4.64 -2.82 5.45
CA GLY A 127 6.05 -3.22 5.52
C GLY A 127 6.89 -2.79 4.31
N SER A 128 6.34 -2.01 3.36
CA SER A 128 7.09 -1.44 2.25
C SER A 128 7.75 -0.11 2.62
N SER A 129 9.00 0.07 2.18
CA SER A 129 9.66 1.38 2.19
C SER A 129 9.02 2.31 1.16
N SER A 130 9.27 3.60 1.27
CA SER A 130 8.73 4.61 0.35
C SER A 130 9.48 4.73 -0.98
N SER A 131 10.37 3.78 -1.28
CA SER A 131 11.24 3.83 -2.45
C SER A 131 10.49 3.83 -3.80
N LEU A 132 9.34 3.15 -3.89
CA LEU A 132 8.54 3.14 -5.11
C LEU A 132 7.93 4.51 -5.41
N VAL A 133 7.13 5.07 -4.49
CA VAL A 133 6.55 6.42 -4.66
C VAL A 133 7.63 7.49 -4.80
N HIS A 134 8.85 7.24 -4.30
CA HIS A 134 9.99 8.13 -4.40
C HIS A 134 10.67 8.01 -5.77
N LEU A 135 11.30 6.86 -6.05
CA LEU A 135 12.24 6.68 -7.17
C LEU A 135 11.64 6.01 -8.41
N SER A 136 10.37 5.63 -8.37
CA SER A 136 9.60 5.29 -9.57
C SER A 136 8.48 6.29 -9.83
N GLY A 137 8.05 7.06 -8.79
CA GLY A 137 6.91 7.95 -8.82
C GLY A 137 7.24 9.44 -8.88
N PHE A 138 7.38 10.08 -7.72
CA PHE A 138 7.14 11.52 -7.57
C PHE A 138 8.35 12.34 -7.17
N GLY A 139 9.49 11.71 -6.85
CA GLY A 139 10.74 12.39 -6.53
C GLY A 139 11.31 13.20 -7.70
N PRO A 140 12.30 14.08 -7.46
CA PRO A 140 12.94 14.86 -8.53
C PRO A 140 13.73 14.00 -9.52
N LYS A 141 14.15 12.81 -9.09
CA LYS A 141 14.78 11.80 -9.94
C LYS A 141 14.04 10.47 -9.80
N ARG A 142 14.14 9.63 -10.83
CA ARG A 142 13.66 8.25 -10.83
C ARG A 142 14.76 7.30 -11.28
N LEU A 143 14.65 6.02 -10.94
CA LEU A 143 15.55 5.00 -11.47
C LEU A 143 15.07 4.54 -12.84
N ASP A 144 15.98 4.45 -13.80
CA ASP A 144 15.73 3.75 -15.06
C ASP A 144 15.86 2.22 -14.89
N SER A 145 15.63 1.47 -15.95
CA SER A 145 15.69 0.01 -15.94
C SER A 145 17.09 -0.57 -15.63
N SER A 146 18.14 0.25 -15.61
CA SER A 146 19.50 -0.13 -15.20
C SER A 146 19.82 0.26 -13.76
N GLY A 147 18.83 0.82 -13.02
CA GLY A 147 19.01 1.30 -11.65
C GLY A 147 19.79 2.61 -11.56
N VAL A 148 19.90 3.36 -12.66
CA VAL A 148 20.55 4.68 -12.70
C VAL A 148 19.52 5.79 -12.48
N ALA A 149 19.87 6.76 -11.63
CA ALA A 149 19.00 7.91 -11.36
C ALA A 149 19.00 8.90 -12.53
N VAL A 150 17.82 9.12 -13.10
CA VAL A 150 17.56 10.08 -14.18
C VAL A 150 16.56 11.15 -13.72
N VAL A 151 16.51 12.29 -14.39
CA VAL A 151 15.53 13.33 -14.09
C VAL A 151 14.12 12.80 -14.28
N ASN A 152 13.22 13.13 -13.36
CA ASN A 152 11.82 12.75 -13.40
C ASN A 152 10.98 13.93 -13.86
N ASP A 153 10.50 13.89 -15.10
CA ASP A 153 9.57 14.85 -15.68
C ASP A 153 8.15 14.83 -15.04
N GLY A 154 7.83 13.73 -14.35
CA GLY A 154 6.60 13.57 -13.56
C GLY A 154 6.72 14.00 -12.09
N THR A 155 7.80 14.67 -11.70
CA THR A 155 8.00 15.07 -10.31
C THR A 155 6.94 16.07 -9.80
N TRP A 156 6.55 15.90 -8.53
CA TRP A 156 5.64 16.84 -7.85
C TRP A 156 6.37 18.01 -7.20
N LEU A 157 7.72 18.02 -7.26
CA LEU A 157 8.53 19.05 -6.60
C LEU A 157 8.22 20.47 -7.08
N GLU A 158 7.69 20.66 -8.27
CA GLU A 158 7.37 21.99 -8.79
C GLU A 158 6.25 22.69 -8.02
N PHE A 159 5.27 21.95 -7.49
CA PHE A 159 4.11 22.54 -6.83
C PHE A 159 4.00 22.24 -5.32
N THR A 160 4.80 21.29 -4.79
CA THR A 160 4.85 20.94 -3.37
C THR A 160 6.25 20.50 -2.97
N ASP A 161 6.68 20.79 -1.75
CA ASP A 161 7.86 20.15 -1.17
C ASP A 161 7.50 18.71 -0.85
N LEU A 162 8.48 17.79 -0.95
CA LEU A 162 8.26 16.35 -0.84
C LEU A 162 8.97 15.79 0.38
N VAL A 163 8.29 14.92 1.11
CA VAL A 163 8.88 14.18 2.24
C VAL A 163 8.47 12.71 2.12
N PHE A 164 9.41 11.88 1.68
CA PHE A 164 9.26 10.43 1.62
C PHE A 164 9.65 9.85 2.96
N VAL A 165 8.72 9.15 3.59
CA VAL A 165 8.88 8.62 4.95
C VAL A 165 8.86 7.11 4.90
N ASP A 166 9.87 6.47 5.47
CA ASP A 166 9.86 5.04 5.72
C ASP A 166 9.27 4.79 7.12
N PRO A 167 8.06 4.22 7.25
CA PRO A 167 7.51 3.87 8.57
C PRO A 167 8.43 2.92 9.32
N ILE A 168 8.33 2.89 10.67
CA ILE A 168 9.20 2.04 11.50
C ILE A 168 9.09 0.58 11.05
N GLY A 169 10.25 -0.05 10.80
CA GLY A 169 10.34 -1.41 10.28
C GLY A 169 10.52 -1.50 8.77
N THR A 170 10.57 -0.38 8.06
CA THR A 170 10.82 -0.33 6.61
C THR A 170 12.06 0.51 6.30
N GLY A 171 12.59 0.41 5.09
CA GLY A 171 13.77 1.17 4.66
C GLY A 171 14.92 1.11 5.66
N TYR A 172 15.36 2.26 6.14
CA TYR A 172 16.32 2.36 7.24
C TYR A 172 15.68 2.63 8.61
N SER A 173 14.36 2.66 8.71
CA SER A 173 13.64 2.91 9.97
C SER A 173 13.61 1.68 10.87
N ARG A 174 13.99 1.86 12.12
CA ARG A 174 14.04 0.76 13.12
C ARG A 174 13.49 1.20 14.46
N PRO A 175 12.88 0.29 15.24
CA PRO A 175 12.71 0.50 16.67
C PRO A 175 14.09 0.56 17.35
N THR A 176 14.26 1.39 18.37
CA THR A 176 15.55 1.53 19.11
C THR A 176 15.84 0.31 19.99
N LYS A 177 14.83 -0.51 20.26
CA LYS A 177 14.93 -1.80 20.94
C LYS A 177 13.94 -2.78 20.33
N PRO A 178 14.24 -4.09 20.30
CA PRO A 178 13.31 -5.10 19.80
C PRO A 178 11.92 -5.04 20.45
N ASP A 179 11.87 -4.83 21.76
CA ASP A 179 10.62 -4.77 22.54
C ASP A 179 9.71 -3.61 22.15
N TYR A 180 10.26 -2.55 21.55
CA TYR A 180 9.47 -1.42 21.07
C TYR A 180 8.81 -1.68 19.70
N GLY A 181 9.20 -2.75 19.00
CA GLY A 181 8.65 -3.08 17.68
C GLY A 181 7.12 -3.21 17.70
N ALA A 182 6.58 -3.91 18.68
CA ALA A 182 5.13 -4.11 18.83
C ALA A 182 4.33 -2.80 18.96
N GLU A 183 4.95 -1.73 19.47
CA GLU A 183 4.33 -0.41 19.58
C GLU A 183 4.02 0.19 18.20
N PHE A 184 4.88 -0.05 17.20
CA PHE A 184 4.79 0.55 15.86
C PHE A 184 4.05 -0.33 14.85
N TYR A 185 3.95 -1.65 15.10
CA TYR A 185 3.41 -2.61 14.15
C TYR A 185 1.90 -2.86 14.33
N GLN A 186 1.22 -1.93 14.97
CA GLN A 186 -0.23 -1.88 15.11
C GLN A 186 -0.77 -0.66 14.39
N ASP A 187 -1.97 -0.75 13.85
CA ASP A 187 -2.64 0.34 13.13
C ASP A 187 -2.55 1.69 13.82
N ARG A 188 -2.82 1.69 15.12
CA ARG A 188 -2.79 2.90 15.92
C ARG A 188 -1.36 3.41 16.12
N GLY A 189 -0.43 2.53 16.47
CA GLY A 189 0.95 2.89 16.72
C GLY A 189 1.67 3.34 15.45
N ASP A 190 1.39 2.71 14.32
CA ASP A 190 1.85 3.13 13.00
C ASP A 190 1.40 4.57 12.71
N ALA A 191 0.10 4.85 12.78
CA ALA A 191 -0.45 6.18 12.51
C ALA A 191 0.04 7.26 13.51
N GLU A 192 0.11 6.93 14.79
CA GLU A 192 0.58 7.86 15.83
C GLU A 192 2.07 8.18 15.66
N SER A 193 2.90 7.20 15.26
CA SER A 193 4.34 7.39 15.03
C SER A 193 4.63 8.26 13.81
N VAL A 194 3.90 8.07 12.71
CA VAL A 194 4.02 8.91 11.51
C VAL A 194 3.50 10.32 11.79
N ALA A 195 2.40 10.48 12.53
CA ALA A 195 1.91 11.80 12.93
C ALA A 195 2.91 12.53 13.85
N GLU A 196 3.61 11.82 14.74
CA GLU A 196 4.67 12.38 15.57
C GLU A 196 5.89 12.78 14.72
N PHE A 197 6.26 11.94 13.74
CA PHE A 197 7.29 12.30 12.76
C PHE A 197 6.96 13.63 12.08
N ILE A 198 5.73 13.77 11.53
CA ILE A 198 5.28 14.99 10.86
C ILE A 198 5.38 16.20 11.79
N ARG A 199 4.89 16.08 13.03
CA ARG A 199 4.98 17.16 14.02
C ARG A 199 6.42 17.61 14.27
N VAL A 200 7.35 16.66 14.44
CA VAL A 200 8.76 16.95 14.67
C VAL A 200 9.41 17.55 13.42
N PHE A 201 9.09 17.02 12.24
CA PHE A 201 9.58 17.55 10.97
C PHE A 201 9.18 19.01 10.79
N LEU A 202 7.89 19.35 10.97
CA LEU A 202 7.39 20.72 10.86
C LEU A 202 8.08 21.67 11.84
N THR A 203 8.34 21.20 13.06
CA THR A 203 9.07 21.98 14.07
C THR A 203 10.53 22.24 13.65
N ARG A 204 11.22 21.23 13.14
CA ARG A 204 12.63 21.34 12.72
C ARG A 204 12.81 22.14 11.44
N ALA A 205 11.82 22.07 10.53
CA ALA A 205 11.82 22.78 9.26
C ALA A 205 11.23 24.20 9.35
N ASP A 206 10.73 24.61 10.52
CA ASP A 206 9.99 25.86 10.72
C ASP A 206 8.85 26.04 9.70
N ALA A 207 8.05 24.97 9.51
CA ALA A 207 7.10 24.85 8.42
C ALA A 207 5.63 24.67 8.89
N TRP A 208 5.28 25.17 10.07
CA TRP A 208 3.95 25.05 10.65
C TRP A 208 2.85 25.77 9.86
N ASP A 209 3.20 26.80 9.08
CA ASP A 209 2.28 27.55 8.24
C ASP A 209 2.08 26.91 6.83
N ALA A 210 2.77 25.82 6.53
CA ALA A 210 2.67 25.16 5.24
C ALA A 210 1.35 24.36 5.10
N PRO A 211 0.64 24.47 3.97
CA PRO A 211 -0.47 23.56 3.66
C PRO A 211 0.03 22.11 3.57
N LEU A 212 -0.52 21.22 4.41
CA LEU A 212 -0.09 19.83 4.49
C LEU A 212 -0.93 18.92 3.62
N PHE A 213 -0.27 18.07 2.85
CA PHE A 213 -0.88 16.97 2.10
C PHE A 213 -0.27 15.65 2.54
N LEU A 214 -1.09 14.60 2.58
CA LEU A 214 -0.66 13.25 2.87
C LEU A 214 -0.98 12.37 1.67
N ALA A 215 0.01 11.66 1.16
CA ALA A 215 -0.14 10.76 0.02
C ALA A 215 0.28 9.34 0.39
N GLY A 216 -0.61 8.39 0.20
CA GLY A 216 -0.37 6.98 0.47
C GLY A 216 -0.74 6.11 -0.71
N GLU A 217 0.03 5.05 -0.92
CA GLU A 217 -0.25 4.02 -1.91
C GLU A 217 -0.67 2.72 -1.23
N SER A 218 -1.70 2.04 -1.78
CA SER A 218 -2.15 0.73 -1.28
C SER A 218 -2.53 0.80 0.21
N PHE A 219 -1.99 -0.05 1.08
CA PHE A 219 -2.15 0.07 2.54
C PHE A 219 -1.77 1.47 3.07
N GLY A 220 -0.85 2.16 2.40
CA GLY A 220 -0.49 3.54 2.73
C GLY A 220 -1.65 4.53 2.68
N VAL A 221 -2.73 4.23 1.97
CA VAL A 221 -3.99 4.99 1.97
C VAL A 221 -4.66 4.97 3.35
N LEU A 222 -4.75 3.78 3.95
CA LEU A 222 -5.25 3.63 5.33
C LEU A 222 -4.38 4.43 6.30
N ARG A 223 -3.07 4.32 6.17
CA ARG A 223 -2.13 5.12 6.95
C ARG A 223 -2.37 6.62 6.76
N ALA A 224 -2.49 7.12 5.52
CA ALA A 224 -2.73 8.54 5.25
C ALA A 224 -4.00 9.04 5.91
N THR A 225 -5.08 8.28 5.81
CA THR A 225 -6.38 8.61 6.41
C THR A 225 -6.28 8.63 7.95
N ARG A 226 -5.66 7.63 8.56
CA ARG A 226 -5.49 7.54 10.02
C ARG A 226 -4.54 8.58 10.57
N VAL A 227 -3.41 8.83 9.90
CA VAL A 227 -2.47 9.93 10.23
C VAL A 227 -3.18 11.28 10.17
N GLY A 228 -4.00 11.51 9.14
CA GLY A 228 -4.82 12.71 9.02
C GLY A 228 -5.77 12.89 10.21
N ASP A 229 -6.42 11.82 10.68
CA ASP A 229 -7.29 11.88 11.87
C ASP A 229 -6.49 12.13 13.16
N VAL A 230 -5.31 11.51 13.31
CA VAL A 230 -4.42 11.78 14.47
C VAL A 230 -3.95 13.23 14.48
N LEU A 231 -3.49 13.76 13.35
CA LEU A 231 -3.04 15.15 13.21
C LEU A 231 -4.17 16.13 13.53
N ARG A 232 -5.36 15.91 12.98
CA ARG A 232 -6.55 16.72 13.26
C ARG A 232 -6.86 16.75 14.76
N ARG A 233 -6.84 15.58 15.45
CA ARG A 233 -7.05 15.52 16.92
C ARG A 233 -5.98 16.28 17.71
N ARG A 234 -4.79 16.44 17.14
CA ARG A 234 -3.68 17.23 17.69
C ARG A 234 -3.71 18.68 17.21
N SER A 235 -4.80 19.13 16.59
CA SER A 235 -4.98 20.48 16.04
C SER A 235 -4.00 20.86 14.93
N VAL A 236 -3.50 19.87 14.18
CA VAL A 236 -2.71 20.07 12.97
C VAL A 236 -3.61 19.91 11.76
N ALA A 237 -3.76 20.98 10.98
CA ALA A 237 -4.62 20.96 9.80
C ALA A 237 -3.97 20.20 8.64
N VAL A 238 -4.77 19.36 7.95
CA VAL A 238 -4.39 18.66 6.72
C VAL A 238 -5.20 19.25 5.57
N ALA A 239 -4.54 19.79 4.56
CA ALA A 239 -5.19 20.44 3.42
C ALA A 239 -5.85 19.42 2.47
N GLY A 240 -5.26 18.24 2.30
CA GLY A 240 -5.82 17.19 1.46
C GLY A 240 -5.14 15.84 1.67
N LEU A 241 -5.89 14.78 1.31
CA LEU A 241 -5.38 13.41 1.24
C LEU A 241 -5.30 12.97 -0.22
N MET A 242 -4.28 12.20 -0.56
CA MET A 242 -4.09 11.61 -1.88
C MET A 242 -3.95 10.10 -1.73
N HIS A 243 -4.92 9.39 -2.25
CA HIS A 243 -5.06 7.94 -2.18
C HIS A 243 -4.70 7.32 -3.52
N ILE A 244 -3.66 6.51 -3.58
CA ILE A 244 -3.16 5.87 -4.81
C ILE A 244 -3.34 4.37 -4.67
N GLY A 245 -4.10 3.73 -5.57
CA GLY A 245 -4.45 2.31 -5.44
C GLY A 245 -5.24 2.07 -4.16
N LEU A 246 -6.35 2.78 -3.97
CA LEU A 246 -7.21 2.70 -2.78
C LEU A 246 -7.73 1.26 -2.59
N VAL A 247 -7.53 0.72 -1.39
CA VAL A 247 -8.05 -0.60 -1.02
C VAL A 247 -9.59 -0.62 -1.12
N PRO A 248 -10.19 -1.63 -1.77
CA PRO A 248 -11.64 -1.72 -1.95
C PRO A 248 -12.44 -1.71 -0.66
N PRO A 249 -13.70 -1.28 -0.68
CA PRO A 249 -14.57 -1.15 0.50
C PRO A 249 -15.14 -2.52 0.94
N LEU A 250 -14.27 -3.44 1.36
CA LEU A 250 -14.58 -4.85 1.63
C LEU A 250 -15.61 -5.08 2.76
N ALA A 251 -15.78 -4.15 3.69
CA ALA A 251 -16.75 -4.26 4.77
C ALA A 251 -17.99 -3.40 4.58
N THR A 252 -17.93 -2.43 3.67
CA THR A 252 -19.01 -1.47 3.40
C THR A 252 -20.00 -1.98 2.35
N ILE A 253 -19.53 -2.82 1.41
CA ILE A 253 -20.37 -3.49 0.39
C ILE A 253 -20.46 -4.98 0.67
N SER A 254 -21.48 -5.66 0.10
CA SER A 254 -21.61 -7.11 0.25
C SER A 254 -20.48 -7.85 -0.48
N GLU A 255 -20.18 -9.07 -0.06
CA GLU A 255 -19.17 -9.92 -0.67
C GLU A 255 -19.46 -10.16 -2.16
N GLU A 256 -20.72 -10.41 -2.50
CA GLU A 256 -21.17 -10.69 -3.87
C GLU A 256 -20.95 -9.46 -4.77
N VAL A 257 -21.26 -8.28 -4.28
CA VAL A 257 -21.01 -7.00 -4.98
C VAL A 257 -19.51 -6.77 -5.12
N SER A 258 -18.72 -7.04 -4.08
CA SER A 258 -17.25 -6.91 -4.13
C SER A 258 -16.64 -7.83 -5.19
N ILE A 259 -17.09 -9.11 -5.25
CA ILE A 259 -16.66 -10.06 -6.28
C ILE A 259 -17.09 -9.58 -7.67
N ALA A 260 -18.34 -9.16 -7.84
CA ALA A 260 -18.85 -8.72 -9.13
C ALA A 260 -18.08 -7.49 -9.67
N LEU A 261 -17.70 -6.58 -8.81
CA LEU A 261 -16.95 -5.37 -9.18
C LEU A 261 -15.48 -5.63 -9.58
N THR A 262 -14.98 -6.87 -9.55
CA THR A 262 -13.70 -7.22 -10.20
C THR A 262 -13.82 -7.33 -11.72
N ILE A 263 -15.03 -7.64 -12.23
CA ILE A 263 -15.25 -7.94 -13.64
C ILE A 263 -14.89 -6.81 -14.60
N PRO A 264 -15.21 -5.53 -14.33
CA PRO A 264 -14.78 -4.43 -15.21
C PRO A 264 -13.26 -4.32 -15.35
N THR A 265 -12.51 -4.57 -14.29
CA THR A 265 -11.03 -4.60 -14.34
C THR A 265 -10.54 -5.79 -15.17
N TYR A 266 -11.18 -6.96 -15.06
CA TYR A 266 -10.85 -8.12 -15.89
C TYR A 266 -11.18 -7.87 -17.37
N ALA A 267 -12.28 -7.17 -17.65
CA ALA A 267 -12.64 -6.74 -19.02
C ALA A 267 -11.57 -5.81 -19.59
N ALA A 268 -11.08 -4.84 -18.80
CA ALA A 268 -10.00 -3.94 -19.23
C ALA A 268 -8.74 -4.72 -19.61
N ALA A 269 -8.31 -5.67 -18.77
CA ALA A 269 -7.17 -6.53 -19.05
C ALA A 269 -7.37 -7.40 -20.30
N ALA A 270 -8.56 -8.01 -20.44
CA ALA A 270 -8.89 -8.84 -21.59
C ALA A 270 -8.89 -8.05 -22.91
N MET A 271 -9.40 -6.82 -22.90
CA MET A 271 -9.34 -5.93 -24.06
C MET A 271 -7.89 -5.51 -24.39
N TYR A 272 -7.10 -5.19 -23.38
CA TYR A 272 -5.68 -4.85 -23.60
C TYR A 272 -4.92 -6.00 -24.30
N HIS A 273 -5.20 -7.23 -23.95
CA HIS A 273 -4.57 -8.40 -24.55
C HIS A 273 -5.28 -8.93 -25.81
N GLY A 274 -6.27 -8.19 -26.34
CA GLY A 274 -7.00 -8.58 -27.56
C GLY A 274 -7.84 -9.85 -27.42
N ARG A 275 -8.28 -10.15 -26.19
CA ARG A 275 -9.23 -11.27 -25.91
C ARG A 275 -10.69 -10.84 -26.07
N LEU A 276 -10.94 -9.56 -26.05
CA LEU A 276 -12.24 -8.94 -26.29
C LEU A 276 -12.09 -7.83 -27.33
N ASP A 277 -13.07 -7.73 -28.23
CA ASP A 277 -13.17 -6.69 -29.24
C ASP A 277 -14.17 -5.61 -28.84
N GLY A 278 -14.04 -4.43 -29.40
CA GLY A 278 -15.01 -3.33 -29.24
C GLY A 278 -14.42 -2.04 -28.71
N ASN A 279 -15.30 -1.15 -28.25
CA ASN A 279 -14.87 0.10 -27.63
C ASN A 279 -14.60 -0.12 -26.13
N PHE A 280 -13.46 0.38 -25.65
CA PHE A 280 -12.98 0.16 -24.28
C PHE A 280 -13.98 0.68 -23.24
N GLU A 281 -14.38 1.93 -23.34
CA GLU A 281 -15.27 2.58 -22.38
C GLU A 281 -16.66 1.91 -22.35
N THR A 282 -17.18 1.56 -23.54
CA THR A 282 -18.48 0.88 -23.67
C THR A 282 -18.43 -0.49 -23.00
N MET A 283 -17.37 -1.26 -23.24
CA MET A 283 -17.19 -2.58 -22.61
C MET A 283 -17.15 -2.50 -21.08
N LEU A 284 -16.43 -1.53 -20.54
CA LEU A 284 -16.33 -1.38 -19.08
C LEU A 284 -17.68 -0.98 -18.46
N VAL A 285 -18.45 -0.12 -19.12
CA VAL A 285 -19.81 0.24 -18.67
C VAL A 285 -20.74 -0.98 -18.71
N GLU A 286 -20.75 -1.74 -19.80
CA GLU A 286 -21.56 -2.95 -19.94
C GLU A 286 -21.16 -4.02 -18.90
N ALA A 287 -19.86 -4.22 -18.70
CA ALA A 287 -19.35 -5.15 -17.70
C ALA A 287 -19.77 -4.75 -16.27
N THR A 288 -19.72 -3.46 -15.93
CA THR A 288 -20.16 -2.94 -14.62
C THR A 288 -21.67 -3.13 -14.44
N GLN A 289 -22.48 -2.82 -15.46
CA GLN A 289 -23.93 -2.98 -15.39
C GLN A 289 -24.30 -4.47 -15.20
N TRP A 290 -23.75 -5.35 -16.00
CA TRP A 290 -23.98 -6.79 -15.87
C TRP A 290 -23.52 -7.32 -14.52
N ALA A 291 -22.34 -6.90 -14.05
CA ALA A 291 -21.79 -7.32 -12.75
C ALA A 291 -22.75 -7.02 -11.60
N LEU A 292 -23.30 -5.79 -11.57
CA LEU A 292 -24.19 -5.36 -10.49
C LEU A 292 -25.63 -5.85 -10.64
N GLN A 293 -26.17 -5.91 -11.87
CA GLN A 293 -27.59 -6.19 -12.11
C GLN A 293 -27.91 -7.68 -12.30
N ASP A 294 -26.96 -8.44 -12.82
CA ASP A 294 -27.14 -9.86 -13.15
C ASP A 294 -26.25 -10.79 -12.29
N TYR A 295 -24.96 -10.48 -12.17
CA TYR A 295 -24.01 -11.42 -11.58
C TYR A 295 -24.04 -11.40 -10.04
N ALA A 296 -23.98 -10.25 -9.39
CA ALA A 296 -24.04 -10.13 -7.92
C ALA A 296 -25.34 -10.75 -7.35
N PRO A 297 -26.54 -10.53 -7.94
CA PRO A 297 -27.76 -11.19 -7.47
C PRO A 297 -27.72 -12.72 -7.57
N VAL A 298 -27.08 -13.29 -8.59
CA VAL A 298 -26.93 -14.75 -8.72
C VAL A 298 -25.96 -15.28 -7.67
N LEU A 299 -24.86 -14.59 -7.41
CA LEU A 299 -23.93 -14.96 -6.32
C LEU A 299 -24.65 -14.99 -4.96
N ALA A 300 -25.51 -14.03 -4.68
CA ALA A 300 -26.29 -13.96 -3.44
C ALA A 300 -27.28 -15.14 -3.27
N GLN A 301 -27.68 -15.78 -4.36
CA GLN A 301 -28.63 -16.89 -4.35
C GLN A 301 -27.97 -18.28 -4.41
N LEU A 302 -26.63 -18.37 -4.42
CA LEU A 302 -25.91 -19.64 -4.60
C LEU A 302 -26.28 -20.69 -3.55
N ASP A 303 -26.45 -20.29 -2.31
CA ASP A 303 -26.80 -21.16 -1.18
C ASP A 303 -28.29 -21.58 -1.19
N GLU A 304 -29.16 -20.79 -1.82
CA GLU A 304 -30.59 -21.08 -1.97
C GLU A 304 -30.92 -22.00 -3.15
N GLY A 305 -29.95 -22.17 -4.06
CA GLY A 305 -30.03 -23.08 -5.20
C GLY A 305 -30.28 -22.36 -6.53
N VAL A 306 -29.23 -22.11 -7.27
CA VAL A 306 -29.27 -21.58 -8.65
C VAL A 306 -29.42 -22.71 -9.64
N SER A 307 -30.33 -22.57 -10.62
CA SER A 307 -30.60 -23.61 -11.65
C SER A 307 -29.35 -23.88 -12.52
N ALA A 308 -29.25 -25.10 -13.08
CA ALA A 308 -28.15 -25.47 -13.98
C ALA A 308 -28.09 -24.57 -15.22
N SER A 309 -29.26 -24.17 -15.76
CA SER A 309 -29.34 -23.26 -16.91
C SER A 309 -28.81 -21.87 -16.58
N GLU A 310 -29.09 -21.36 -15.39
CA GLU A 310 -28.61 -20.04 -14.94
C GLU A 310 -27.11 -20.05 -14.66
N ARG A 311 -26.60 -21.13 -14.03
CA ARG A 311 -25.16 -21.32 -13.87
C ARG A 311 -24.42 -21.37 -15.21
N ALA A 312 -25.01 -22.02 -16.22
CA ALA A 312 -24.45 -22.07 -17.56
C ALA A 312 -24.46 -20.68 -18.24
N ARG A 313 -25.54 -19.90 -18.07
CA ARG A 313 -25.65 -18.52 -18.55
C ARG A 313 -24.57 -17.64 -17.92
N VAL A 314 -24.45 -17.67 -16.60
CA VAL A 314 -23.43 -16.84 -15.88
C VAL A 314 -22.01 -17.18 -16.32
N ARG A 315 -21.69 -18.49 -16.51
CA ARG A 315 -20.35 -18.85 -17.02
C ARG A 315 -20.11 -18.33 -18.44
N ALA A 316 -21.13 -18.37 -19.31
CA ALA A 316 -21.02 -17.82 -20.66
C ALA A 316 -20.82 -16.29 -20.63
N ASP A 317 -21.55 -15.58 -19.78
CA ASP A 317 -21.44 -14.14 -19.63
C ASP A 317 -20.11 -13.73 -18.98
N LEU A 318 -19.61 -14.49 -17.98
CA LEU A 318 -18.26 -14.32 -17.44
C LEU A 318 -17.21 -14.42 -18.55
N SER A 319 -17.30 -15.46 -19.40
CA SER A 319 -16.38 -15.60 -20.54
C SER A 319 -16.48 -14.42 -21.50
N ARG A 320 -17.70 -13.94 -21.77
CA ARG A 320 -17.95 -12.79 -22.65
C ARG A 320 -17.32 -11.49 -22.13
N PHE A 321 -17.30 -11.27 -20.82
CA PHE A 321 -16.74 -10.03 -20.22
C PHE A 321 -15.30 -10.16 -19.79
N THR A 322 -14.77 -11.36 -19.63
CA THR A 322 -13.40 -11.55 -19.12
C THR A 322 -12.44 -12.17 -20.12
N GLY A 323 -12.95 -12.66 -21.27
CA GLY A 323 -12.13 -13.38 -22.26
C GLY A 323 -11.61 -14.74 -21.76
N VAL A 324 -11.95 -15.16 -20.55
CA VAL A 324 -11.50 -16.42 -19.95
C VAL A 324 -12.44 -17.57 -20.33
N SER A 325 -11.89 -18.76 -20.59
CA SER A 325 -12.69 -19.95 -20.88
C SER A 325 -13.72 -20.24 -19.77
N PRO A 326 -14.98 -20.61 -20.12
CA PRO A 326 -15.98 -20.99 -19.11
C PRO A 326 -15.54 -22.15 -18.20
N THR A 327 -14.56 -22.94 -18.63
CA THR A 327 -13.99 -24.06 -17.85
C THR A 327 -13.09 -23.62 -16.70
N ALA A 328 -12.65 -22.36 -16.70
CA ALA A 328 -11.88 -21.78 -15.60
C ALA A 328 -12.75 -21.43 -14.38
N VAL A 329 -14.09 -21.40 -14.56
CA VAL A 329 -15.04 -21.04 -13.51
C VAL A 329 -15.67 -22.32 -12.93
N ASP A 330 -15.43 -22.55 -11.66
CA ASP A 330 -15.93 -23.74 -10.94
C ASP A 330 -17.41 -23.63 -10.55
N SER A 331 -17.86 -24.49 -9.63
CA SER A 331 -19.25 -24.52 -9.16
C SER A 331 -19.65 -23.31 -8.32
N THR A 332 -18.68 -22.55 -7.78
CA THR A 332 -18.94 -21.33 -7.01
C THR A 332 -19.32 -20.16 -7.89
N LEU A 333 -19.13 -20.25 -9.19
CA LEU A 333 -19.27 -19.17 -10.17
C LEU A 333 -18.34 -17.97 -9.90
N VAL A 334 -17.37 -18.07 -9.00
CA VAL A 334 -16.43 -17.01 -8.69
C VAL A 334 -15.18 -17.14 -9.55
N LEU A 335 -14.90 -16.10 -10.34
CA LEU A 335 -13.62 -15.95 -11.02
C LEU A 335 -12.72 -15.06 -10.15
N GLY A 336 -11.90 -15.68 -9.30
CA GLY A 336 -10.96 -14.95 -8.47
C GLY A 336 -9.77 -14.39 -9.27
N MET A 337 -9.06 -13.44 -8.70
CA MET A 337 -7.88 -12.79 -9.29
C MET A 337 -6.80 -13.78 -9.74
N GLY A 338 -6.48 -14.79 -8.91
CA GLY A 338 -5.50 -15.84 -9.26
C GLY A 338 -5.88 -16.62 -10.51
N PRO A 339 -7.05 -17.29 -10.52
CA PRO A 339 -7.58 -17.95 -11.71
C PRO A 339 -7.65 -17.01 -12.93
N PHE A 340 -8.11 -15.78 -12.80
CA PHE A 340 -8.12 -14.83 -13.91
C PHE A 340 -6.72 -14.59 -14.47
N SER A 341 -5.75 -14.28 -13.59
CA SER A 341 -4.34 -14.04 -13.96
C SER A 341 -3.75 -15.23 -14.75
N GLU A 342 -4.05 -16.46 -14.35
CA GLU A 342 -3.51 -17.66 -14.99
C GLU A 342 -4.25 -18.04 -16.28
N TRP A 343 -5.56 -17.80 -16.37
CA TRP A 343 -6.38 -18.32 -17.46
C TRP A 343 -6.51 -17.38 -18.66
N LEU A 344 -6.33 -16.06 -18.46
CA LEU A 344 -6.54 -15.09 -19.54
C LEU A 344 -5.66 -15.37 -20.78
N LEU A 345 -4.38 -15.69 -20.56
CA LEU A 345 -3.40 -15.97 -21.63
C LEU A 345 -2.85 -17.40 -21.59
N ARG A 346 -3.54 -18.30 -20.88
CA ARG A 346 -3.09 -19.67 -20.66
C ARG A 346 -2.79 -20.43 -21.94
N GLU A 347 -3.62 -20.26 -22.97
CA GLU A 347 -3.46 -20.94 -24.25
C GLU A 347 -2.21 -20.50 -25.01
N ASP A 348 -1.72 -19.28 -24.72
CA ASP A 348 -0.49 -18.73 -25.27
C ASP A 348 0.73 -19.09 -24.41
N GLY A 349 0.55 -19.74 -23.25
CA GLY A 349 1.61 -20.10 -22.32
C GLY A 349 2.07 -18.96 -21.40
N PHE A 350 1.21 -17.95 -21.16
CA PHE A 350 1.53 -16.80 -20.31
C PHE A 350 0.55 -16.65 -19.13
N VAL A 351 0.99 -15.92 -18.11
CA VAL A 351 0.19 -15.36 -17.01
C VAL A 351 0.25 -13.84 -17.08
N VAL A 352 -0.80 -13.15 -16.61
CA VAL A 352 -0.78 -11.70 -16.44
C VAL A 352 -0.44 -11.32 -15.00
N GLY A 353 0.18 -10.15 -14.81
CA GLY A 353 0.51 -9.61 -13.50
C GLY A 353 -0.75 -9.23 -12.71
N ARG A 354 -0.68 -9.37 -11.38
CA ARG A 354 -1.80 -9.01 -10.49
C ARG A 354 -1.79 -7.52 -10.14
N TYR A 355 -0.60 -6.93 -10.05
CA TYR A 355 -0.44 -5.51 -9.78
C TYR A 355 -0.51 -4.65 -11.05
N ASP A 356 -0.21 -5.23 -12.20
CA ASP A 356 -0.45 -4.64 -13.52
C ASP A 356 -0.72 -5.76 -14.52
N SER A 357 -1.98 -5.93 -14.86
CA SER A 357 -2.42 -7.02 -15.73
C SER A 357 -2.03 -6.85 -17.19
N ARG A 358 -1.38 -5.76 -17.58
CA ARG A 358 -0.75 -5.57 -18.90
C ARG A 358 0.58 -6.32 -19.02
N LEU A 359 1.26 -6.54 -17.89
CA LEU A 359 2.55 -7.23 -17.84
C LEU A 359 2.35 -8.74 -17.80
N THR A 360 3.22 -9.46 -18.51
CA THR A 360 3.10 -10.91 -18.69
C THR A 360 4.36 -11.65 -18.27
N GLY A 361 4.18 -12.87 -17.79
CA GLY A 361 5.25 -13.81 -17.51
C GLY A 361 4.95 -15.19 -18.09
N LEU A 362 5.94 -16.06 -18.18
CA LEU A 362 5.71 -17.45 -18.60
C LEU A 362 4.86 -18.18 -17.57
N LEU A 363 3.90 -18.95 -18.05
CA LEU A 363 3.08 -19.79 -17.21
C LEU A 363 3.92 -20.96 -16.63
N ASP A 364 4.04 -20.98 -15.30
CA ASP A 364 4.64 -22.11 -14.58
C ASP A 364 3.54 -22.99 -13.99
N THR A 365 3.25 -24.12 -14.65
CA THR A 365 2.24 -25.08 -14.22
C THR A 365 2.69 -25.92 -13.00
N THR A 366 3.93 -25.80 -12.56
CA THR A 366 4.47 -26.50 -11.38
C THR A 366 4.30 -25.72 -10.09
N GLN A 367 3.99 -24.44 -10.19
CA GLN A 367 3.76 -23.57 -9.04
C GLN A 367 2.42 -23.92 -8.36
N VAL A 368 2.47 -24.39 -7.13
CA VAL A 368 1.29 -24.83 -6.36
C VAL A 368 0.65 -23.67 -5.59
N MET A 369 1.44 -22.64 -5.24
CA MET A 369 0.98 -21.46 -4.51
C MET A 369 1.51 -20.19 -5.16
N TYR A 370 0.75 -19.11 -5.04
CA TYR A 370 1.19 -17.80 -5.50
C TYR A 370 2.45 -17.35 -4.76
N ASP A 371 3.48 -17.02 -5.50
CA ASP A 371 4.68 -16.38 -5.00
C ASP A 371 4.77 -14.96 -5.59
N PRO A 372 4.68 -13.90 -4.76
CA PRO A 372 4.80 -12.53 -5.25
C PRO A 372 6.09 -12.26 -6.05
N THR A 373 7.18 -12.99 -5.75
CA THR A 373 8.44 -12.83 -6.47
C THR A 373 8.39 -13.35 -7.92
N SER A 374 7.40 -14.17 -8.23
CA SER A 374 7.15 -14.69 -9.58
C SER A 374 6.14 -13.86 -10.37
N ASP A 375 5.47 -12.89 -9.72
CA ASP A 375 4.50 -12.04 -10.40
C ASP A 375 5.19 -11.13 -11.43
N PRO A 376 4.76 -11.17 -12.70
CA PRO A 376 5.42 -10.38 -13.75
C PRO A 376 5.40 -8.88 -13.48
N SER A 377 4.40 -8.38 -12.77
CA SER A 377 4.27 -6.95 -12.47
C SER A 377 5.17 -6.47 -11.31
N LEU A 378 5.79 -7.40 -10.57
CA LEU A 378 6.68 -7.08 -9.46
C LEU A 378 8.16 -7.32 -9.78
N ARG A 379 8.46 -7.99 -10.90
CA ARG A 379 9.81 -8.48 -11.22
C ARG A 379 10.86 -7.38 -11.29
N ASP A 380 10.53 -6.26 -11.93
CA ASP A 380 11.47 -5.17 -12.22
C ASP A 380 10.94 -3.82 -11.72
N ILE A 381 10.08 -3.84 -10.68
CA ILE A 381 9.37 -2.63 -10.25
C ILE A 381 10.30 -1.60 -9.62
N ILE A 382 11.38 -2.05 -8.93
CA ILE A 382 12.45 -1.21 -8.41
C ILE A 382 13.70 -2.03 -8.10
N ASP A 383 14.86 -1.42 -8.29
CA ASP A 383 16.17 -1.97 -7.94
C ASP A 383 16.63 -1.42 -6.58
N ASP A 384 16.60 -2.26 -5.53
CA ASP A 384 17.08 -1.88 -4.19
C ASP A 384 18.55 -1.45 -4.17
N VAL A 385 19.37 -2.01 -5.06
CA VAL A 385 20.78 -1.60 -5.21
C VAL A 385 20.87 -0.19 -5.79
N GLY A 386 20.04 0.12 -6.78
CA GLY A 386 19.90 1.47 -7.34
C GLY A 386 19.41 2.47 -6.30
N VAL A 387 18.43 2.09 -5.47
CA VAL A 387 17.94 2.92 -4.35
C VAL A 387 19.07 3.27 -3.37
N VAL A 388 19.83 2.26 -2.92
CA VAL A 388 20.95 2.48 -1.97
C VAL A 388 22.08 3.28 -2.64
N ARG A 389 22.36 3.03 -3.92
CA ARG A 389 23.34 3.81 -4.69
C ARG A 389 22.95 5.26 -4.78
N TYR A 390 21.69 5.56 -5.12
CA TYR A 390 21.16 6.93 -5.17
C TYR A 390 21.34 7.66 -3.84
N MET A 391 20.97 7.03 -2.72
CA MET A 391 21.12 7.64 -1.40
C MET A 391 22.58 7.93 -1.04
N ARG A 392 23.51 7.03 -1.42
CA ARG A 392 24.94 7.17 -1.10
C ARG A 392 25.66 8.18 -1.98
N GLU A 393 25.43 8.11 -3.29
CA GLU A 393 26.20 8.85 -4.28
C GLU A 393 25.62 10.22 -4.57
N GLU A 394 24.28 10.32 -4.62
CA GLU A 394 23.58 11.58 -4.90
C GLU A 394 23.29 12.36 -3.62
N LEU A 395 22.72 11.71 -2.60
CA LEU A 395 22.33 12.41 -1.38
C LEU A 395 23.44 12.46 -0.32
N GLY A 396 24.48 11.64 -0.44
CA GLY A 396 25.57 11.54 0.53
C GLY A 396 25.19 10.80 1.83
N PHE A 397 24.00 10.17 1.88
CA PHE A 397 23.56 9.42 3.05
C PHE A 397 24.18 8.01 3.05
N ARG A 398 24.77 7.61 4.17
CA ARG A 398 25.39 6.31 4.40
C ARG A 398 24.87 5.67 5.66
N SER A 399 24.59 4.37 5.60
CA SER A 399 24.16 3.56 6.74
C SER A 399 24.78 2.17 6.63
N ASP A 400 25.13 1.58 7.76
CA ASP A 400 25.54 0.18 7.87
C ASP A 400 24.33 -0.77 8.01
N LEU A 401 23.11 -0.22 8.21
CA LEU A 401 21.90 -0.99 8.21
C LEU A 401 21.57 -1.46 6.79
N GLN A 402 21.01 -2.66 6.68
CA GLN A 402 20.41 -3.11 5.44
C GLN A 402 19.16 -2.29 5.14
N TYR A 403 19.06 -1.75 3.92
CA TYR A 403 17.82 -1.13 3.44
C TYR A 403 16.76 -2.20 3.22
N GLN A 404 15.60 -2.02 3.84
CA GLN A 404 14.45 -2.91 3.65
C GLN A 404 13.56 -2.32 2.57
N GLY A 405 13.71 -2.81 1.35
CA GLY A 405 12.99 -2.34 0.17
C GLY A 405 11.47 -2.60 0.22
N PRO A 406 10.76 -2.33 -0.88
CA PRO A 406 9.29 -2.36 -0.91
C PRO A 406 8.71 -3.76 -0.68
N PHE A 407 9.47 -4.83 -0.92
CA PHE A 407 9.02 -6.20 -0.71
C PHE A 407 9.64 -6.86 0.53
N GLY A 408 10.22 -6.09 1.44
CA GLY A 408 10.77 -6.58 2.69
C GLY A 408 11.86 -7.62 2.48
N GLY A 409 12.84 -7.32 1.62
CA GLY A 409 13.92 -8.24 1.26
C GLY A 409 14.67 -8.76 2.47
N GLY A 410 14.36 -9.98 2.86
CA GLY A 410 15.30 -10.94 3.39
C GLY A 410 16.09 -10.61 4.65
N TYR A 411 15.65 -9.72 5.53
CA TYR A 411 16.25 -9.69 6.86
C TYR A 411 15.75 -10.90 7.66
N PRO A 412 16.61 -11.85 8.04
CA PRO A 412 16.23 -12.89 8.97
C PRO A 412 16.11 -12.26 10.36
N SER A 413 15.02 -11.55 10.60
CA SER A 413 14.56 -11.41 11.97
C SER A 413 14.10 -12.79 12.44
N PRO A 414 14.39 -13.21 13.68
CA PRO A 414 13.82 -14.44 14.25
C PRO A 414 12.29 -14.47 14.18
N ASN A 415 11.69 -13.31 13.96
CA ASN A 415 10.29 -13.07 13.66
C ASN A 415 10.27 -12.42 12.28
N SER A 416 10.32 -13.25 11.22
CA SER A 416 10.33 -12.72 9.86
C SER A 416 9.13 -11.82 9.64
N PHE A 417 9.35 -10.57 9.36
CA PHE A 417 8.37 -9.52 9.13
C PHE A 417 7.22 -9.92 8.19
N ARG A 418 7.42 -10.87 7.30
CA ARG A 418 6.41 -11.32 6.33
C ARG A 418 5.25 -12.13 6.91
N GLY A 419 5.47 -12.89 7.98
CA GLY A 419 4.39 -13.68 8.61
C GLY A 419 3.74 -12.93 9.78
N ASP A 420 4.56 -12.26 10.57
CA ASP A 420 4.12 -11.69 11.84
C ASP A 420 3.56 -10.27 11.71
N TRP A 421 3.96 -9.51 10.68
CA TRP A 421 3.39 -8.19 10.42
C TRP A 421 1.89 -8.26 10.14
N MET A 422 1.49 -9.15 9.24
CA MET A 422 0.07 -9.38 8.98
C MET A 422 -0.63 -9.95 10.21
N SER A 423 0.02 -10.82 10.98
CA SER A 423 -0.57 -11.38 12.20
C SER A 423 -0.61 -10.38 13.36
N VAL A 424 0.36 -9.47 13.48
CA VAL A 424 0.40 -8.43 14.52
C VAL A 424 -0.56 -7.27 14.19
N LEU A 425 -0.62 -6.83 12.94
CA LEU A 425 -1.65 -5.88 12.48
C LEU A 425 -3.06 -6.49 12.57
N TRP A 426 -3.14 -7.82 12.57
CA TRP A 426 -4.36 -8.60 12.60
C TRP A 426 -4.52 -9.38 13.90
N ASP A 427 -3.77 -9.03 14.96
CA ASP A 427 -4.04 -9.58 16.29
C ASP A 427 -5.49 -9.28 16.67
N GLN A 428 -6.30 -10.30 16.45
CA GLN A 428 -7.73 -10.32 16.72
C GLN A 428 -8.03 -10.65 18.17
N SER A 429 -7.10 -10.39 19.11
CA SER A 429 -7.40 -10.53 20.53
C SER A 429 -8.61 -9.66 20.92
N GLU A 430 -9.46 -10.16 21.79
CA GLU A 430 -10.67 -9.43 22.23
C GLU A 430 -10.35 -8.05 22.82
N THR A 431 -9.17 -7.88 23.40
CA THR A 431 -8.66 -6.60 23.92
C THR A 431 -8.31 -5.62 22.82
N SER A 432 -7.76 -6.09 21.69
CA SER A 432 -7.51 -5.24 20.52
C SER A 432 -8.80 -4.88 19.78
N ARG A 433 -9.79 -5.80 19.74
CA ARG A 433 -11.11 -5.56 19.13
C ARG A 433 -11.93 -4.50 19.84
N ALA A 434 -11.81 -4.40 21.16
CA ALA A 434 -12.56 -3.42 21.96
C ALA A 434 -11.96 -1.99 21.87
N ALA A 435 -10.70 -1.87 21.46
CA ALA A 435 -9.99 -0.60 21.41
C ALA A 435 -10.02 0.10 20.04
N VAL A 436 -10.35 -0.63 18.96
CA VAL A 436 -10.29 -0.10 17.59
C VAL A 436 -11.48 -0.63 16.78
N ASP A 437 -12.45 0.22 16.54
CA ASP A 437 -13.56 0.00 15.59
C ASP A 437 -13.11 -0.12 14.12
N ASP A 438 -11.78 -0.23 13.86
CA ASP A 438 -11.17 0.06 12.57
C ASP A 438 -10.04 -0.91 12.16
N GLN A 439 -10.14 -2.19 12.52
CA GLN A 439 -9.18 -3.23 12.08
C GLN A 439 -9.46 -3.78 10.67
N SER A 440 -10.35 -3.15 9.94
CA SER A 440 -10.68 -3.52 8.58
C SER A 440 -9.68 -2.92 7.59
N MET A 441 -9.31 -3.68 6.53
CA MET A 441 -8.62 -3.13 5.35
C MET A 441 -9.53 -2.18 4.57
N ASP A 442 -10.82 -2.10 4.88
CA ASP A 442 -11.75 -1.15 4.32
C ASP A 442 -11.44 0.27 4.80
N ALA A 443 -11.02 1.13 3.88
CA ALA A 443 -10.72 2.52 4.17
C ALA A 443 -11.99 3.37 4.36
N THR A 444 -13.16 2.91 3.91
CA THR A 444 -14.39 3.71 3.82
C THR A 444 -14.83 4.30 5.17
N PRO A 445 -14.87 3.52 6.28
CA PRO A 445 -15.27 4.09 7.57
C PRO A 445 -14.31 5.17 8.07
N ALA A 446 -13.01 5.02 7.82
CA ALA A 446 -12.00 5.99 8.20
C ALA A 446 -12.09 7.25 7.32
N VAL A 447 -12.29 7.09 6.01
CA VAL A 447 -12.51 8.18 5.05
C VAL A 447 -13.75 8.99 5.42
N GLU A 448 -14.88 8.34 5.65
CA GLU A 448 -16.10 9.02 6.09
C GLU A 448 -15.90 9.78 7.41
N ARG A 449 -15.23 9.17 8.38
CA ARG A 449 -14.97 9.79 9.69
C ARG A 449 -14.16 11.08 9.56
N VAL A 450 -13.07 11.08 8.79
CA VAL A 450 -12.24 12.28 8.61
C VAL A 450 -12.98 13.36 7.82
N LEU A 451 -13.75 12.98 6.80
CA LEU A 451 -14.58 13.90 6.04
C LEU A 451 -15.72 14.52 6.88
N LYS A 452 -16.35 13.73 7.76
CA LYS A 452 -17.37 14.24 8.69
C LYS A 452 -16.78 15.19 9.74
N ALA A 453 -15.56 14.92 10.17
CA ALA A 453 -14.87 15.69 11.20
C ALA A 453 -14.24 16.99 10.69
N ASP A 454 -13.87 17.06 9.43
CA ASP A 454 -13.29 18.23 8.78
C ASP A 454 -14.04 18.56 7.47
N ARG A 455 -14.72 19.71 7.45
CA ARG A 455 -15.52 20.15 6.28
C ARG A 455 -14.68 20.66 5.11
N ASP A 456 -13.47 21.10 5.40
CA ASP A 456 -12.57 21.67 4.40
C ASP A 456 -11.67 20.62 3.75
N LEU A 457 -11.52 19.44 4.36
CA LEU A 457 -10.75 18.34 3.83
C LEU A 457 -11.28 17.90 2.46
N ARG A 458 -10.37 17.65 1.52
CA ARG A 458 -10.63 17.07 0.20
C ARG A 458 -9.75 15.85 0.02
N ILE A 459 -10.27 14.90 -0.74
CA ILE A 459 -9.54 13.65 -1.04
C ILE A 459 -9.43 13.52 -2.55
N TYR A 460 -8.22 13.20 -3.00
CA TYR A 460 -7.94 12.79 -4.36
C TYR A 460 -7.69 11.28 -4.37
N VAL A 461 -8.33 10.55 -5.27
CA VAL A 461 -8.19 9.10 -5.43
C VAL A 461 -7.71 8.79 -6.84
N ALA A 462 -6.61 8.07 -6.95
CA ALA A 462 -6.06 7.55 -8.20
C ALA A 462 -6.22 6.02 -8.25
N CYS A 463 -6.82 5.52 -9.33
CA CYS A 463 -7.02 4.11 -9.60
C CYS A 463 -6.37 3.73 -10.94
N GLY A 464 -5.97 2.47 -11.10
CA GLY A 464 -5.51 1.91 -12.37
C GLY A 464 -6.56 0.99 -12.99
N TYR A 465 -6.82 1.10 -14.29
CA TYR A 465 -7.73 0.18 -15.01
C TYR A 465 -7.26 -1.27 -14.96
N PHE A 466 -5.94 -1.49 -14.83
CA PHE A 466 -5.30 -2.80 -14.92
C PHE A 466 -4.80 -3.34 -13.58
N ASP A 467 -5.26 -2.75 -12.47
CA ASP A 467 -4.96 -3.15 -11.10
C ASP A 467 -5.94 -4.22 -10.63
N LEU A 468 -5.50 -5.49 -10.61
CA LEU A 468 -6.35 -6.59 -10.12
C LEU A 468 -6.43 -6.63 -8.58
N ILE A 469 -5.52 -5.95 -7.88
CA ILE A 469 -5.49 -5.89 -6.40
C ILE A 469 -6.56 -4.94 -5.87
N CYS A 470 -6.66 -3.75 -6.51
CA CYS A 470 -7.58 -2.69 -6.11
C CYS A 470 -8.48 -2.29 -7.31
N PRO A 471 -9.51 -3.07 -7.63
CA PRO A 471 -10.40 -2.81 -8.77
C PRO A 471 -11.03 -1.42 -8.70
N TYR A 472 -10.82 -0.61 -9.73
CA TYR A 472 -11.29 0.78 -9.80
C TYR A 472 -12.82 0.90 -9.66
N SER A 473 -13.57 -0.05 -10.21
CA SER A 473 -15.03 -0.06 -10.19
C SER A 473 -15.62 -0.23 -8.78
N ALA A 474 -14.88 -0.87 -7.87
CA ALA A 474 -15.29 -0.95 -6.47
C ALA A 474 -15.19 0.43 -5.78
N ILE A 475 -14.24 1.25 -6.22
CA ILE A 475 -14.07 2.62 -5.72
C ILE A 475 -15.17 3.53 -6.29
N ASP A 476 -15.46 3.42 -7.58
CA ASP A 476 -16.56 4.16 -8.20
C ASP A 476 -17.89 3.84 -7.51
N HIS A 477 -18.17 2.57 -7.25
CA HIS A 477 -19.37 2.13 -6.55
C HIS A 477 -19.40 2.63 -5.09
N MET A 478 -18.27 2.61 -4.37
CA MET A 478 -18.17 3.19 -3.03
C MET A 478 -18.58 4.67 -3.01
N ILE A 479 -18.10 5.45 -3.98
CA ILE A 479 -18.45 6.88 -4.11
C ILE A 479 -19.93 7.05 -4.43
N GLU A 480 -20.49 6.20 -5.29
CA GLU A 480 -21.90 6.25 -5.68
C GLU A 480 -22.86 6.02 -4.51
N ILE A 481 -22.53 5.08 -3.60
CA ILE A 481 -23.37 4.76 -2.43
C ILE A 481 -23.08 5.65 -1.20
N MET A 482 -22.00 6.43 -1.23
CA MET A 482 -21.62 7.34 -0.13
C MET A 482 -22.60 8.51 -0.01
N ASP A 483 -22.72 9.08 1.20
CA ASP A 483 -23.45 10.35 1.40
C ASP A 483 -22.96 11.42 0.40
N PRO A 484 -23.85 12.02 -0.42
CA PRO A 484 -23.44 12.99 -1.43
C PRO A 484 -22.65 14.18 -0.88
N SER A 485 -22.90 14.58 0.37
CA SER A 485 -22.16 15.68 1.02
C SER A 485 -20.71 15.32 1.30
N LEU A 486 -20.38 14.03 1.38
CA LEU A 486 -19.03 13.50 1.54
C LEU A 486 -18.44 13.20 0.15
N ALA A 487 -19.18 12.49 -0.70
CA ALA A 487 -18.76 12.10 -2.06
C ALA A 487 -18.29 13.30 -2.90
N ASN A 488 -19.00 14.44 -2.84
CA ASN A 488 -18.65 15.68 -3.54
C ASN A 488 -17.29 16.29 -3.13
N ARG A 489 -16.66 15.77 -2.10
CA ARG A 489 -15.33 16.19 -1.61
C ARG A 489 -14.22 15.23 -2.00
N ILE A 490 -14.57 14.18 -2.74
CA ILE A 490 -13.64 13.18 -3.27
C ILE A 490 -13.56 13.35 -4.79
N THR A 491 -12.36 13.45 -5.31
CA THR A 491 -12.08 13.45 -6.74
C THR A 491 -11.45 12.12 -7.12
N VAL A 492 -12.13 11.32 -7.92
CA VAL A 492 -11.59 10.05 -8.44
C VAL A 492 -11.05 10.26 -9.86
N ARG A 493 -9.91 9.66 -10.15
CA ARG A 493 -9.30 9.56 -11.49
C ARG A 493 -8.82 8.14 -11.72
N THR A 494 -9.20 7.58 -12.87
CA THR A 494 -8.75 6.26 -13.29
C THR A 494 -7.82 6.38 -14.49
N TYR A 495 -6.67 5.73 -14.41
CA TYR A 495 -5.58 5.86 -15.37
C TYR A 495 -5.32 4.55 -16.10
N HIS A 496 -4.75 4.62 -17.29
CA HIS A 496 -4.24 3.45 -18.02
C HIS A 496 -2.94 2.93 -17.38
N GLY A 497 -3.05 2.48 -16.14
CA GLY A 497 -1.97 1.98 -15.30
C GLY A 497 -2.41 0.78 -14.47
N GLY A 498 -1.44 0.12 -13.82
CA GLY A 498 -1.67 -0.91 -12.79
C GLY A 498 -1.79 -0.29 -11.39
N HIS A 499 -1.44 -1.06 -10.37
CA HIS A 499 -1.46 -0.67 -8.96
C HIS A 499 -0.51 0.50 -8.67
N ALA A 500 0.75 0.39 -9.12
CA ALA A 500 1.73 1.47 -9.13
C ALA A 500 1.56 2.30 -10.42
N ILE A 501 0.49 3.08 -10.50
CA ILE A 501 0.05 3.85 -11.69
C ILE A 501 1.20 4.62 -12.32
N TYR A 502 2.07 5.18 -11.50
CA TYR A 502 3.18 6.06 -11.85
C TYR A 502 4.37 5.35 -12.51
N THR A 503 4.35 4.03 -12.61
CA THR A 503 5.36 3.27 -13.39
C THR A 503 5.12 3.37 -14.90
N ASP A 504 3.89 3.70 -15.32
CA ASP A 504 3.56 4.06 -16.69
C ASP A 504 3.85 5.55 -16.92
N ASP A 505 4.67 5.88 -17.91
CA ASP A 505 5.11 7.26 -18.19
C ASP A 505 3.95 8.19 -18.51
N ALA A 506 2.98 7.76 -19.34
CA ALA A 506 1.84 8.59 -19.73
C ALA A 506 0.90 8.81 -18.54
N ALA A 507 0.62 7.76 -17.79
CA ALA A 507 -0.23 7.83 -16.59
C ALA A 507 0.43 8.70 -15.51
N ARG A 508 1.75 8.61 -15.32
CA ARG A 508 2.52 9.44 -14.36
C ARG A 508 2.41 10.93 -14.69
N LEU A 509 2.60 11.30 -15.95
CA LEU A 509 2.50 12.69 -16.39
C LEU A 509 1.08 13.24 -16.27
N GLN A 510 0.07 12.45 -16.64
CA GLN A 510 -1.32 12.84 -16.46
C GLN A 510 -1.66 12.99 -14.97
N MET A 511 -1.24 12.05 -14.13
CA MET A 511 -1.46 12.10 -12.69
C MET A 511 -0.76 13.32 -12.05
N ARG A 512 0.46 13.69 -12.51
CA ARG A 512 1.14 14.91 -12.08
C ARG A 512 0.25 16.14 -12.31
N ALA A 513 -0.31 16.29 -13.52
CA ALA A 513 -1.16 17.44 -13.85
C ALA A 513 -2.44 17.48 -12.99
N ASP A 514 -3.10 16.34 -12.79
CA ASP A 514 -4.31 16.23 -11.98
C ASP A 514 -4.05 16.55 -10.50
N VAL A 515 -2.94 16.03 -9.94
CA VAL A 515 -2.54 16.30 -8.56
C VAL A 515 -2.09 17.74 -8.37
N GLU A 516 -1.39 18.33 -9.34
CA GLU A 516 -1.05 19.75 -9.32
C GLU A 516 -2.32 20.61 -9.25
N ALA A 517 -3.32 20.32 -10.08
CA ALA A 517 -4.61 21.01 -10.06
C ALA A 517 -5.31 20.86 -8.69
N PHE A 518 -5.27 19.66 -8.09
CA PHE A 518 -5.82 19.39 -6.76
C PHE A 518 -5.12 20.21 -5.67
N VAL A 519 -3.79 20.23 -5.63
CA VAL A 519 -2.99 21.00 -4.65
C VAL A 519 -3.23 22.50 -4.82
N ARG A 520 -3.21 23.01 -6.05
CA ARG A 520 -3.44 24.43 -6.33
C ARG A 520 -4.85 24.89 -5.94
N ALA A 521 -5.87 24.08 -6.20
CA ALA A 521 -7.26 24.39 -5.81
C ALA A 521 -7.40 24.55 -4.29
N LYS A 522 -6.63 23.79 -3.50
CA LYS A 522 -6.65 23.86 -2.03
C LYS A 522 -5.83 25.01 -1.45
N THR A 523 -4.81 25.45 -2.15
CA THR A 523 -3.90 26.51 -1.68
C THR A 523 -4.26 27.90 -2.19
N GLY A 524 -5.32 28.02 -3.02
CA GLY A 524 -5.75 29.28 -3.61
C GLY A 524 -4.75 29.86 -4.63
N ARG A 525 -3.81 29.07 -5.11
CA ARG A 525 -2.82 29.45 -6.14
C ARG A 525 -3.41 29.15 -7.51
N LEU A 526 -3.96 30.17 -8.16
CA LEU A 526 -4.20 30.14 -9.60
C LEU A 526 -2.85 30.11 -10.35
N PRO A 527 -2.81 29.50 -11.55
CA PRO A 527 -1.60 29.34 -12.34
C PRO A 527 -0.88 30.63 -12.64
#